data_e4f6ca65cc78a0bdb287adc820941704
#
_entry.id   e4f6ca65cc78a0bdb287adc820941704
#
_cell.length_a   1.000
_cell.length_b   1.000
_cell.length_c   1.000
_cell.angle_alpha   90.00
_cell.angle_beta   90.00
_cell.angle_gamma   90.00
#
_symmetry.space_group_name_H-M   'P 1'
#
loop_
_entity.id
_entity.type
_entity.pdbx_description
1 polymer ?
#
loop_
_entity_poly.entity_id
_entity_poly.type
_entity_poly.pdbx_seq_one_letter_code
_entity_poly.pdbx_strand_id
1 'polypeptide(L)' 'MATSVLIVEDDRNIAELLQMYLEKEGYAVTVAGDGGQGLAKYRAIKPDLVLLDVMMPVMDGWSVCKAIRAESQTPIIMLT' A
#
# COMPACT_ATOMS: atom_id res chain seq x y z
N MET A 1 10.99 15.67 6.65
CA MET A 1 9.73 15.19 6.09
C MET A 1 9.55 13.72 6.40
N ALA A 2 8.33 13.29 6.69
CA ALA A 2 8.07 11.89 6.99
C ALA A 2 8.09 11.06 5.71
N THR A 3 8.62 9.84 5.81
CA THR A 3 8.54 8.87 4.73
C THR A 3 7.09 8.46 4.54
N SER A 4 6.61 8.47 3.32
CA SER A 4 5.23 8.16 2.97
C SER A 4 5.08 6.68 2.65
N VAL A 5 4.16 6.00 3.34
CA VAL A 5 3.88 4.58 3.14
C VAL A 5 2.41 4.40 2.74
N LEU A 6 2.18 3.67 1.67
CA LEU A 6 0.85 3.26 1.27
C LEU A 6 0.64 1.80 1.66
N ILE A 7 -0.42 1.52 2.41
CA ILE A 7 -0.79 0.16 2.78
C ILE A 7 -2.01 -0.22 1.94
N VAL A 8 -1.90 -1.30 1.17
CA VAL A 8 -3.01 -1.84 0.38
C VAL A 8 -3.39 -3.18 0.99
N GLU A 9 -4.45 -3.19 1.77
CA GLU A 9 -4.89 -4.35 2.55
C GLU A 9 -6.41 -4.28 2.75
N ASP A 10 -7.11 -5.37 2.41
CA ASP A 10 -8.56 -5.43 2.54
C ASP A 10 -9.03 -5.77 3.95
N ASP A 11 -8.20 -6.42 4.76
CA ASP A 11 -8.52 -6.68 6.16
C ASP A 11 -8.30 -5.42 6.97
N ARG A 12 -9.38 -4.81 7.41
CA ARG A 12 -9.33 -3.53 8.13
C ARG A 12 -8.54 -3.63 9.42
N ASN A 13 -8.64 -4.74 10.14
CA ASN A 13 -7.92 -4.91 11.41
C ASN A 13 -6.41 -4.97 11.19
N ILE A 14 -5.98 -5.67 10.15
CA ILE A 14 -4.56 -5.75 9.80
C ILE A 14 -4.06 -4.39 9.36
N ALA A 15 -4.81 -3.70 8.49
CA ALA A 15 -4.44 -2.38 8.00
C ALA A 15 -4.29 -1.38 9.15
N GLU A 16 -5.24 -1.37 10.09
CA GLU A 16 -5.19 -0.47 11.24
C GLU A 16 -3.99 -0.76 12.14
N LEU A 17 -3.68 -2.02 12.35
CA LEU A 17 -2.53 -2.41 13.17
C LEU A 17 -1.23 -1.94 12.52
N LEU A 18 -1.07 -2.18 11.22
CA LEU A 18 0.11 -1.72 10.50
C LEU A 18 0.22 -0.21 10.51
N GLN A 19 -0.90 0.48 10.30
CA GLN A 19 -0.93 1.94 10.32
C GLN A 19 -0.47 2.47 11.67
N MET A 20 -0.98 1.90 12.75
CA MET A 20 -0.64 2.34 14.10
C MET A 20 0.86 2.17 14.38
N TYR A 21 1.42 1.02 14.00
CA TYR A 21 2.84 0.76 14.18
C TYR A 21 3.71 1.73 13.39
N LEU A 22 3.38 1.93 12.12
CA LEU A 22 4.18 2.78 11.25
C LEU A 22 4.09 4.25 11.64
N GLU A 23 2.90 4.71 12.02
CA GLU A 23 2.74 6.09 12.48
C GLU A 23 3.51 6.33 13.77
N LYS A 24 3.56 5.34 14.65
CA LYS A 24 4.34 5.43 15.89
C LYS A 24 5.84 5.58 15.58
N GLU A 25 6.31 4.99 14.49
CA GLU A 25 7.69 5.10 14.06
C GLU A 25 7.98 6.35 13.22
N GLY A 26 6.98 7.20 13.04
CA GLY A 26 7.17 8.48 12.36
C GLY A 26 6.84 8.49 10.88
N TYR A 27 6.26 7.41 10.34
CA TYR A 27 5.86 7.36 8.93
C TYR A 27 4.53 8.05 8.71
N ALA A 28 4.37 8.65 7.53
CA ALA A 28 3.07 9.16 7.08
C ALA A 28 2.37 8.02 6.34
N VAL A 29 1.23 7.56 6.85
CA VAL A 29 0.57 6.35 6.35
C VAL A 29 -0.76 6.67 5.67
N THR A 30 -0.98 6.07 4.51
CA THR A 30 -2.26 6.07 3.79
C THR A 30 -2.70 4.63 3.61
N VAL A 31 -3.97 4.34 3.82
CA VAL A 31 -4.51 2.99 3.68
C VAL A 31 -5.50 2.94 2.52
N ALA A 32 -5.39 1.89 1.71
CA ALA A 32 -6.34 1.57 0.66
C ALA A 32 -6.93 0.19 0.92
N GLY A 33 -8.24 0.05 0.77
CA GLY A 33 -8.96 -1.17 1.11
C GLY A 33 -9.02 -2.22 0.00
N ASP A 34 -8.59 -1.88 -1.21
CA ASP A 34 -8.54 -2.80 -2.33
C ASP A 34 -7.52 -2.34 -3.37
N GLY A 35 -7.29 -3.19 -4.38
CA GLY A 35 -6.28 -2.91 -5.39
C GLY A 35 -6.58 -1.69 -6.25
N GLY A 36 -7.85 -1.47 -6.59
CA GLY A 36 -8.26 -0.29 -7.37
C GLY A 36 -8.00 1.00 -6.63
N GLN A 37 -8.41 1.05 -5.36
CA GLN A 37 -8.12 2.20 -4.49
C GLN A 37 -6.62 2.36 -4.28
N GLY A 38 -5.91 1.23 -4.15
CA GLY A 38 -4.47 1.23 -3.99
C GLY A 38 -3.77 1.93 -5.14
N LEU A 39 -4.12 1.59 -6.38
CA LEU A 39 -3.54 2.23 -7.56
C LEU A 39 -3.89 3.71 -7.64
N ALA A 40 -5.15 4.05 -7.38
CA ALA A 40 -5.58 5.46 -7.42
C ALA A 40 -4.81 6.29 -6.40
N LYS A 41 -4.69 5.80 -5.17
CA LYS A 41 -3.94 6.49 -4.11
C LYS A 41 -2.45 6.54 -4.40
N TYR A 42 -1.89 5.44 -4.92
CA TYR A 42 -0.49 5.41 -5.34
C TYR A 42 -0.18 6.54 -6.32
N ARG A 43 -1.03 6.71 -7.33
CA ARG A 43 -0.83 7.76 -8.34
C ARG A 43 -1.00 9.16 -7.76
N ALA A 44 -1.91 9.30 -6.81
CA ALA A 44 -2.20 10.60 -6.19
C ALA A 44 -1.09 11.07 -5.24
N ILE A 45 -0.59 10.16 -4.39
CA ILE A 45 0.35 10.53 -3.33
C ILE A 45 1.81 10.20 -3.64
N LYS A 46 2.07 9.31 -4.58
CA LYS A 46 3.41 8.85 -4.95
C LYS A 46 4.22 8.46 -3.70
N PRO A 47 3.83 7.40 -3.00
CA PRO A 47 4.47 7.05 -1.73
C PRO A 47 5.92 6.59 -1.92
N ASP A 48 6.68 6.63 -0.84
CA ASP A 48 8.06 6.17 -0.84
C ASP A 48 8.13 4.64 -0.73
N LEU A 49 7.09 4.01 -0.19
CA LEU A 49 7.03 2.56 0.02
C LEU A 49 5.58 2.09 -0.06
N VAL A 50 5.36 0.92 -0.65
CA VAL A 50 4.05 0.29 -0.69
C VAL A 50 4.11 -1.05 0.05
N LEU A 51 3.20 -1.25 1.01
CA LEU A 51 2.95 -2.55 1.63
C LEU A 51 1.68 -3.11 0.99
N LEU A 52 1.78 -4.26 0.36
CA LEU A 52 0.76 -4.76 -0.54
C LEU A 52 0.37 -6.19 -0.21
N ASP A 53 -0.90 -6.40 0.14
CA ASP A 53 -1.44 -7.73 0.37
C ASP A 53 -1.60 -8.45 -0.96
N VAL A 54 -1.17 -9.71 -1.01
CA VAL A 54 -1.30 -10.56 -2.20
C VAL A 54 -2.74 -11.01 -2.41
N MET A 55 -3.42 -11.37 -1.33
CA MET A 55 -4.76 -11.96 -1.37
C MET A 55 -5.84 -10.91 -1.16
N MET A 56 -6.30 -10.31 -2.25
CA MET A 56 -7.37 -9.31 -2.19
C MET A 56 -8.44 -9.61 -3.24
N PRO A 57 -9.71 -9.26 -2.94
CA PRO A 57 -10.77 -9.39 -3.94
C PRO A 57 -10.60 -8.34 -5.05
N VAL A 58 -11.26 -8.55 -6.18
CA VAL A 58 -11.34 -7.66 -7.34
C VAL A 58 -10.00 -7.54 -8.08
N MET A 59 -8.98 -6.99 -7.45
CA MET A 59 -7.66 -6.88 -8.05
C MET A 59 -6.63 -7.34 -7.02
N ASP A 60 -5.97 -8.47 -7.30
CA ASP A 60 -4.99 -9.05 -6.37
C ASP A 60 -3.71 -8.23 -6.30
N GLY A 61 -2.89 -8.53 -5.28
CA GLY A 61 -1.65 -7.80 -5.05
C GLY A 61 -0.66 -7.91 -6.20
N TRP A 62 -0.62 -9.04 -6.91
CA TRP A 62 0.30 -9.19 -8.04
C TRP A 62 -0.05 -8.25 -9.18
N SER A 63 -1.36 -8.10 -9.46
CA SER A 63 -1.82 -7.19 -10.51
C SER A 63 -1.49 -5.74 -10.16
N VAL A 64 -1.67 -5.35 -8.90
CA VAL A 64 -1.30 -4.01 -8.42
C VAL A 64 0.20 -3.79 -8.55
N CYS A 65 0.99 -4.78 -8.14
CA CYS A 65 2.44 -4.70 -8.23
C CYS A 65 2.90 -4.48 -9.68
N LYS A 66 2.34 -5.23 -10.62
CA LYS A 66 2.65 -5.08 -12.04
C LYS A 66 2.32 -3.68 -12.55
N ALA A 67 1.15 -3.16 -12.16
CA ALA A 67 0.73 -1.82 -12.59
C ALA A 67 1.67 -0.75 -12.06
N ILE A 68 2.09 -0.85 -10.80
CA ILE A 68 3.04 0.09 -10.22
C ILE A 68 4.40 0.00 -10.91
N ARG A 69 4.88 -1.22 -11.18
CA ARG A 69 6.17 -1.43 -11.83
C ARG A 69 6.20 -0.89 -13.27
N ALA A 70 5.05 -0.84 -13.93
CA ALA A 70 4.96 -0.23 -15.26
C ALA A 70 5.16 1.29 -15.20
N GLU A 71 4.93 1.91 -14.03
CA GLU A 71 4.99 3.36 -13.87
C GLU A 71 6.23 3.84 -13.12
N SER A 72 6.78 3.02 -12.21
CA SER A 72 7.86 3.48 -11.35
C SER A 72 8.65 2.32 -10.72
N GLN A 73 9.69 2.70 -9.97
CA GLN A 73 10.55 1.78 -9.22
C GLN A 73 10.29 1.87 -7.72
N THR A 74 9.15 2.38 -7.30
CA THR A 74 8.81 2.50 -5.88
C THR A 74 8.96 1.14 -5.19
N PRO A 75 9.66 1.05 -4.05
CA PRO A 75 9.78 -0.21 -3.32
C PRO A 75 8.42 -0.75 -2.90
N ILE A 76 8.22 -2.05 -3.11
CA ILE A 76 6.99 -2.75 -2.74
C ILE A 76 7.35 -3.95 -1.89
N ILE A 77 6.70 -4.07 -0.73
CA ILE A 77 6.81 -5.25 0.12
C ILE A 77 5.49 -6.00 0.05
N MET A 78 5.55 -7.25 -0.41
CA MET A 78 4.35 -8.08 -0.51
C MET A 78 4.07 -8.75 0.82
N LEU A 79 2.83 -8.65 1.28
CA LEU A 79 2.37 -9.32 2.51
C LEU A 79 1.61 -10.57 2.12
N THR A 80 1.93 -11.70 2.72
CA THR A 80 1.27 -12.97 2.42
C THR A 80 0.29 -13.39 3.51
#